data_d6ed5e3db18a0034f40875264d53cff1
#
_entry.id   d6ed5e3db18a0034f40875264d53cff1
#
_cell.length_a   1.000
_cell.length_b   1.000
_cell.length_c   1.000
_cell.angle_alpha   90.00
_cell.angle_beta   90.00
_cell.angle_gamma   90.00
#
_symmetry.space_group_name_H-M   'P 1'
#
loop_
_entity.id
_entity.type
_entity.pdbx_description
1 polymer ?
#
loop_
_entity_poly.entity_id
_entity_poly.type
_entity_poly.pdbx_seq_one_letter_code
_entity_poly.pdbx_strand_id
1 'polypeptide(L)'
;GQQISFRNMSLSGDRPNKYPRSKGFTPMDQYLQHVKADVVFAMFGYNESFDGPKNAENHKKLIIDFVGKVRSYKPNGKKFPRIVLFSPIAFQNLRDRNLPNGKAHNRNLAAYSKATEDAAQEIGVEYVDLFNPTLTLFQENKNQLTINGAHLNEEGNRLVAEIIAKALLKKEVLGSPSLQKIRQSIRDKNWSWHNRYRATDG
;
A
#
# COMPACT_ATOMS: atom_id res chain seq x y z
N GLY A 1 -5.36 15.25 21.27
CA GLY A 1 -5.22 14.33 20.15
C GLY A 1 -3.84 14.41 19.53
N GLN A 2 -3.39 13.38 18.84
CA GLN A 2 -2.12 13.40 18.12
C GLN A 2 -2.28 14.15 16.82
N GLN A 3 -1.28 14.94 16.43
CA GLN A 3 -1.18 15.52 15.10
C GLN A 3 -0.46 14.53 14.19
N ILE A 4 -1.15 13.99 13.19
CA ILE A 4 -0.62 13.00 12.26
C ILE A 4 -0.59 13.62 10.85
N SER A 5 0.54 13.48 10.18
CA SER A 5 0.69 13.85 8.76
C SER A 5 0.97 12.60 7.95
N PHE A 6 0.22 12.43 6.86
CA PHE A 6 0.45 11.36 5.90
C PHE A 6 1.19 11.90 4.67
N ARG A 7 2.12 11.11 4.15
CA ARG A 7 2.83 11.39 2.90
C ARG A 7 2.82 10.16 2.03
N ASN A 8 2.28 10.27 0.82
CA ASN A 8 2.37 9.22 -0.17
C ASN A 8 3.67 9.39 -0.95
N MET A 9 4.53 8.37 -0.89
CA MET A 9 5.83 8.31 -1.58
C MET A 9 5.84 7.29 -2.72
N SER A 10 4.73 6.55 -2.89
CA SER A 10 4.66 5.51 -3.91
C SER A 10 4.53 6.09 -5.31
N LEU A 11 5.18 5.45 -6.26
CA LEU A 11 5.03 5.70 -7.69
C LEU A 11 4.77 4.37 -8.40
N SER A 12 4.15 4.47 -9.56
CA SER A 12 3.84 3.28 -10.37
C SER A 12 5.11 2.50 -10.72
N GLY A 13 5.06 1.18 -10.56
CA GLY A 13 6.18 0.29 -10.86
C GLY A 13 7.21 0.12 -9.74
N ASP A 14 7.00 0.73 -8.56
CA ASP A 14 7.90 0.54 -7.42
C ASP A 14 7.97 -0.92 -6.98
N ARG A 15 9.20 -1.37 -6.69
CA ARG A 15 9.54 -2.66 -6.06
C ARG A 15 10.47 -2.39 -4.88
N PRO A 16 10.61 -3.31 -3.91
CA PRO A 16 11.45 -3.08 -2.72
C PRO A 16 12.90 -2.70 -3.01
N ASN A 17 13.43 -3.17 -4.14
CA ASN A 17 14.82 -2.93 -4.56
C ASN A 17 14.96 -2.08 -5.84
N LYS A 18 13.86 -1.65 -6.45
CA LYS A 18 13.89 -0.94 -7.73
C LYS A 18 12.84 0.16 -7.76
N TYR A 19 13.32 1.38 -7.86
CA TYR A 19 12.49 2.58 -7.93
C TYR A 19 12.75 3.27 -9.27
N PRO A 20 11.82 3.14 -10.25
CA PRO A 20 11.98 3.82 -11.54
C PRO A 20 11.77 5.32 -11.34
N ARG A 21 12.88 6.05 -11.21
CA ARG A 21 12.92 7.50 -11.01
C ARG A 21 13.76 8.15 -12.09
N SER A 22 13.40 9.38 -12.46
CA SER A 22 14.21 10.22 -13.33
C SER A 22 15.46 10.70 -12.61
N LYS A 23 16.48 11.09 -13.40
CA LYS A 23 17.71 11.68 -12.85
C LYS A 23 17.37 12.93 -12.02
N GLY A 24 17.97 13.02 -10.85
CA GLY A 24 17.73 14.14 -9.92
C GLY A 24 16.52 13.99 -9.00
N PHE A 25 15.80 12.88 -9.07
CA PHE A 25 14.75 12.60 -8.09
C PHE A 25 15.33 12.37 -6.70
N THR A 26 14.71 12.94 -5.67
CA THR A 26 15.17 12.81 -4.28
C THR A 26 15.17 11.33 -3.85
N PRO A 27 16.32 10.78 -3.40
CA PRO A 27 16.39 9.42 -2.89
C PRO A 27 15.48 9.21 -1.67
N MET A 28 15.06 7.96 -1.45
CA MET A 28 14.11 7.60 -0.39
C MET A 28 14.62 7.98 1.01
N ASP A 29 15.89 7.75 1.29
CA ASP A 29 16.53 8.08 2.58
C ASP A 29 16.47 9.58 2.87
N GLN A 30 16.83 10.42 1.91
CA GLN A 30 16.75 11.87 2.04
C GLN A 30 15.30 12.35 2.21
N TYR A 31 14.36 11.76 1.46
CA TYR A 31 12.98 12.15 1.57
C TYR A 31 12.37 11.74 2.93
N LEU A 32 12.67 10.54 3.42
CA LEU A 32 12.26 10.10 4.75
C LEU A 32 12.82 11.02 5.85
N GLN A 33 14.08 11.46 5.72
CA GLN A 33 14.70 12.43 6.63
C GLN A 33 14.03 13.80 6.55
N HIS A 34 13.72 14.28 5.34
CA HIS A 34 13.05 15.56 5.14
C HIS A 34 11.69 15.61 5.84
N VAL A 35 10.90 14.54 5.73
CA VAL A 35 9.57 14.44 6.38
C VAL A 35 9.64 13.95 7.83
N LYS A 36 10.82 13.61 8.34
CA LYS A 36 11.05 13.08 9.70
C LYS A 36 10.13 11.90 10.01
N ALA A 37 10.08 10.93 9.11
CA ALA A 37 9.15 9.81 9.19
C ALA A 37 9.27 9.01 10.49
N ASP A 38 8.18 8.91 11.26
CA ASP A 38 8.09 8.08 12.47
C ASP A 38 7.56 6.68 12.17
N VAL A 39 6.75 6.54 11.11
CA VAL A 39 6.15 5.29 10.67
C VAL A 39 6.24 5.17 9.16
N VAL A 40 6.60 4.00 8.67
CA VAL A 40 6.63 3.66 7.24
C VAL A 40 5.67 2.51 6.97
N PHE A 41 4.68 2.74 6.11
CA PHE A 41 3.81 1.71 5.55
C PHE A 41 4.41 1.22 4.24
N ALA A 42 4.78 -0.05 4.17
CA ALA A 42 5.36 -0.67 2.98
C ALA A 42 4.35 -1.63 2.35
N MET A 43 3.91 -1.30 1.13
CA MET A 43 2.88 -2.02 0.38
C MET A 43 3.49 -2.51 -0.94
N PHE A 44 4.16 -3.65 -0.90
CA PHE A 44 4.80 -4.30 -2.05
C PHE A 44 4.18 -5.66 -2.35
N GLY A 45 4.60 -6.30 -3.42
CA GLY A 45 4.21 -7.66 -3.77
C GLY A 45 3.25 -7.75 -4.96
N TYR A 46 2.55 -6.68 -5.30
CA TYR A 46 1.64 -6.71 -6.45
C TYR A 46 2.42 -6.77 -7.78
N ASN A 47 3.34 -5.84 -8.01
CA ASN A 47 4.17 -5.82 -9.21
C ASN A 47 5.07 -7.05 -9.30
N GLU A 48 5.61 -7.49 -8.18
CA GLU A 48 6.48 -8.66 -8.11
C GLU A 48 5.72 -9.96 -8.41
N SER A 49 4.42 -10.00 -8.11
CA SER A 49 3.60 -11.21 -8.33
C SER A 49 3.50 -11.62 -9.80
N PHE A 50 3.75 -10.70 -10.75
CA PHE A 50 3.83 -11.01 -12.18
C PHE A 50 5.05 -11.88 -12.53
N ASP A 51 6.08 -11.93 -11.68
CA ASP A 51 7.24 -12.80 -11.86
C ASP A 51 6.90 -14.27 -11.52
N GLY A 52 5.65 -14.56 -11.11
CA GLY A 52 5.13 -15.88 -10.81
C GLY A 52 5.41 -16.37 -9.39
N PRO A 53 4.70 -17.41 -8.92
CA PRO A 53 4.74 -17.83 -7.52
C PRO A 53 6.08 -18.42 -7.08
N LYS A 54 6.89 -18.94 -8.01
CA LYS A 54 8.23 -19.48 -7.73
C LYS A 54 9.21 -18.42 -7.26
N ASN A 55 8.94 -17.14 -7.56
CA ASN A 55 9.80 -16.03 -7.17
C ASN A 55 9.42 -15.38 -5.82
N ALA A 56 8.42 -15.92 -5.14
CA ALA A 56 7.95 -15.39 -3.85
C ALA A 56 9.04 -15.44 -2.76
N GLU A 57 9.89 -16.46 -2.77
CA GLU A 57 11.01 -16.54 -1.83
C GLU A 57 12.05 -15.44 -2.05
N ASN A 58 12.30 -15.07 -3.29
CA ASN A 58 13.13 -13.90 -3.60
C ASN A 58 12.48 -12.61 -3.13
N HIS A 59 11.15 -12.47 -3.28
CA HIS A 59 10.42 -11.33 -2.75
C HIS A 59 10.58 -11.19 -1.23
N LYS A 60 10.49 -12.30 -0.49
CA LYS A 60 10.77 -12.32 0.95
C LYS A 60 12.12 -11.68 1.29
N LYS A 61 13.19 -12.09 0.60
CA LYS A 61 14.54 -11.54 0.79
C LYS A 61 14.57 -10.04 0.50
N LEU A 62 13.95 -9.61 -0.59
CA LEU A 62 13.87 -8.20 -0.96
C LEU A 62 13.14 -7.34 0.08
N ILE A 63 12.08 -7.87 0.71
CA ILE A 63 11.37 -7.20 1.82
C ILE A 63 12.28 -7.06 3.05
N ILE A 64 13.01 -8.13 3.41
CA ILE A 64 13.95 -8.11 4.53
C ILE A 64 15.03 -7.04 4.30
N ASP A 65 15.63 -7.02 3.10
CA ASP A 65 16.65 -6.02 2.72
C ASP A 65 16.08 -4.59 2.75
N PHE A 66 14.87 -4.40 2.26
CA PHE A 66 14.18 -3.10 2.32
C PHE A 66 14.02 -2.61 3.75
N VAL A 67 13.53 -3.46 4.63
CA VAL A 67 13.34 -3.12 6.06
C VAL A 67 14.68 -2.79 6.72
N GLY A 68 15.74 -3.56 6.43
CA GLY A 68 17.09 -3.31 6.90
C GLY A 68 17.59 -1.91 6.50
N LYS A 69 17.41 -1.54 5.23
CA LYS A 69 17.76 -0.20 4.72
C LYS A 69 16.96 0.90 5.43
N VAL A 70 15.64 0.77 5.53
CA VAL A 70 14.80 1.80 6.16
C VAL A 70 15.16 1.98 7.63
N ARG A 71 15.46 0.89 8.35
CA ARG A 71 15.92 0.95 9.75
C ARG A 71 17.25 1.70 9.91
N SER A 72 18.13 1.64 8.92
CA SER A 72 19.44 2.33 8.98
C SER A 72 19.34 3.85 8.87
N TYR A 73 18.25 4.39 8.31
CA TYR A 73 18.18 5.83 7.97
C TYR A 73 17.93 6.76 9.16
N LYS A 74 17.30 6.30 10.24
CA LYS A 74 16.93 7.12 11.41
C LYS A 74 16.32 8.48 11.01
N PRO A 75 15.21 8.52 10.30
CA PRO A 75 14.70 9.73 9.64
C PRO A 75 14.44 10.91 10.58
N ASN A 76 14.01 10.63 11.83
CA ASN A 76 13.75 11.65 12.84
C ASN A 76 14.99 12.06 13.66
N GLY A 77 16.17 11.55 13.28
CA GLY A 77 17.46 11.81 13.97
C GLY A 77 17.63 11.09 15.31
N LYS A 78 16.63 10.36 15.80
CA LYS A 78 16.62 9.72 17.12
C LYS A 78 16.63 8.20 17.03
N LYS A 79 15.66 7.64 16.31
CA LYS A 79 15.44 6.19 16.20
C LYS A 79 15.01 5.83 14.78
N PHE A 80 15.11 4.55 14.45
CA PHE A 80 14.53 4.04 13.20
C PHE A 80 12.98 4.10 13.26
N PRO A 81 12.31 4.26 12.10
CA PRO A 81 10.86 4.33 12.05
C PRO A 81 10.22 2.98 12.39
N ARG A 82 9.02 3.01 12.95
CA ARG A 82 8.15 1.83 12.97
C ARG A 82 7.82 1.45 11.53
N ILE A 83 7.95 0.19 11.19
CA ILE A 83 7.64 -0.31 9.86
C ILE A 83 6.45 -1.25 9.98
N VAL A 84 5.47 -1.06 9.12
CA VAL A 84 4.33 -1.95 8.95
C VAL A 84 4.35 -2.48 7.52
N LEU A 85 4.43 -3.77 7.37
CA LEU A 85 4.35 -4.45 6.09
C LEU A 85 2.90 -4.82 5.80
N PHE A 86 2.48 -4.59 4.56
CA PHE A 86 1.15 -4.97 4.09
C PHE A 86 1.27 -5.98 2.96
N SER A 87 0.40 -6.97 2.95
CA SER A 87 0.23 -7.78 1.75
C SER A 87 -0.36 -6.97 0.60
N PRO A 88 -0.17 -7.38 -0.66
CA PRO A 88 -0.98 -6.85 -1.76
C PRO A 88 -2.47 -7.16 -1.53
N ILE A 89 -3.34 -6.36 -2.13
CA ILE A 89 -4.77 -6.68 -2.22
C ILE A 89 -5.02 -7.80 -3.22
N ALA A 90 -6.16 -8.46 -3.13
CA ALA A 90 -6.61 -9.43 -4.13
C ALA A 90 -6.96 -8.75 -5.46
N PHE A 91 -7.03 -9.52 -6.53
CA PHE A 91 -7.56 -9.10 -7.82
C PHE A 91 -9.06 -9.37 -7.88
N GLN A 92 -9.86 -8.35 -8.21
CA GLN A 92 -11.31 -8.48 -8.37
C GLN A 92 -11.65 -9.00 -9.77
N ASN A 93 -12.45 -10.06 -9.86
CA ASN A 93 -13.04 -10.48 -11.13
C ASN A 93 -14.22 -9.58 -11.48
N LEU A 94 -14.04 -8.71 -12.46
CA LEU A 94 -15.10 -7.80 -12.94
C LEU A 94 -16.09 -8.47 -13.92
N ARG A 95 -15.85 -9.74 -14.28
CA ARG A 95 -16.65 -10.48 -15.26
C ARG A 95 -16.70 -9.79 -16.65
N ASP A 96 -15.73 -8.94 -16.94
CA ASP A 96 -15.58 -8.30 -18.23
C ASP A 96 -14.78 -9.22 -19.17
N ARG A 97 -15.23 -9.35 -20.40
CA ARG A 97 -14.59 -10.21 -21.43
C ARG A 97 -13.17 -9.75 -21.80
N ASN A 98 -12.87 -8.47 -21.61
CA ASN A 98 -11.58 -7.89 -21.96
C ASN A 98 -10.60 -7.86 -20.78
N LEU A 99 -11.04 -8.29 -19.57
CA LEU A 99 -10.22 -8.32 -18.36
C LEU A 99 -10.03 -9.76 -17.88
N PRO A 100 -8.88 -10.06 -17.24
CA PRO A 100 -8.64 -11.39 -16.68
C PRO A 100 -9.64 -11.69 -15.56
N ASN A 101 -9.94 -12.97 -15.37
CA ASN A 101 -10.82 -13.42 -14.29
C ASN A 101 -10.16 -13.44 -12.89
N GLY A 102 -8.89 -13.09 -12.80
CA GLY A 102 -8.14 -12.97 -11.56
C GLY A 102 -7.65 -14.30 -10.93
N LYS A 103 -8.08 -15.47 -11.39
CA LYS A 103 -7.68 -16.74 -10.77
C LYS A 103 -6.16 -16.95 -10.71
N ALA A 104 -5.47 -16.70 -11.82
CA ALA A 104 -4.01 -16.82 -11.88
C ALA A 104 -3.33 -15.73 -11.06
N HIS A 105 -3.82 -14.48 -11.13
CA HIS A 105 -3.32 -13.36 -10.33
C HIS A 105 -3.43 -13.66 -8.84
N ASN A 106 -4.59 -14.10 -8.36
CA ASN A 106 -4.82 -14.37 -6.94
C ASN A 106 -3.98 -15.54 -6.41
N ARG A 107 -3.66 -16.56 -7.23
CA ARG A 107 -2.68 -17.58 -6.82
C ARG A 107 -1.29 -17.00 -6.58
N ASN A 108 -0.86 -16.12 -7.47
CA ASN A 108 0.43 -15.44 -7.30
C ASN A 108 0.40 -14.51 -6.09
N LEU A 109 -0.61 -13.64 -5.99
CA LEU A 109 -0.78 -12.69 -4.89
C LEU A 109 -0.83 -13.39 -3.53
N ALA A 110 -1.46 -14.56 -3.43
CA ALA A 110 -1.45 -15.37 -2.20
C ALA A 110 -0.03 -15.79 -1.80
N ALA A 111 0.79 -16.24 -2.77
CA ALA A 111 2.18 -16.63 -2.51
C ALA A 111 3.03 -15.43 -2.03
N TYR A 112 2.84 -14.27 -2.63
CA TYR A 112 3.56 -13.04 -2.25
C TYR A 112 3.06 -12.46 -0.92
N SER A 113 1.77 -12.59 -0.61
CA SER A 113 1.22 -12.26 0.71
C SER A 113 1.85 -13.10 1.79
N LYS A 114 1.95 -14.42 1.57
CA LYS A 114 2.61 -15.34 2.50
C LYS A 114 4.09 -15.01 2.66
N ALA A 115 4.81 -14.74 1.58
CA ALA A 115 6.22 -14.35 1.63
C ALA A 115 6.45 -13.05 2.41
N THR A 116 5.53 -12.08 2.29
CA THR A 116 5.59 -10.83 3.07
C THR A 116 5.30 -11.07 4.56
N GLU A 117 4.34 -11.94 4.88
CA GLU A 117 4.06 -12.38 6.25
C GLU A 117 5.28 -13.07 6.88
N ASP A 118 5.89 -14.02 6.16
CA ASP A 118 7.07 -14.75 6.62
C ASP A 118 8.26 -13.82 6.85
N ALA A 119 8.46 -12.83 5.96
CA ALA A 119 9.45 -11.79 6.16
C ALA A 119 9.18 -10.99 7.44
N ALA A 120 7.94 -10.58 7.65
CA ALA A 120 7.56 -9.80 8.84
C ALA A 120 7.81 -10.56 10.14
N GLN A 121 7.46 -11.85 10.16
CA GLN A 121 7.70 -12.73 11.31
C GLN A 121 9.20 -12.91 11.59
N GLU A 122 9.99 -13.15 10.54
CA GLU A 122 11.45 -13.38 10.66
C GLU A 122 12.18 -12.17 11.24
N ILE A 123 11.82 -10.95 10.83
CA ILE A 123 12.51 -9.72 11.25
C ILE A 123 11.79 -8.93 12.35
N GLY A 124 10.69 -9.47 12.89
CA GLY A 124 9.95 -8.88 14.01
C GLY A 124 9.36 -7.51 13.68
N VAL A 125 8.66 -7.38 12.54
CA VAL A 125 7.90 -6.17 12.18
C VAL A 125 6.41 -6.49 12.10
N GLU A 126 5.59 -5.45 12.22
CA GLU A 126 4.14 -5.58 12.14
C GLU A 126 3.71 -5.93 10.70
N TYR A 127 2.76 -6.83 10.58
CA TYR A 127 2.17 -7.25 9.31
C TYR A 127 0.66 -7.03 9.33
N VAL A 128 0.14 -6.55 8.21
CA VAL A 128 -1.30 -6.41 7.96
C VAL A 128 -1.66 -7.17 6.70
N ASP A 129 -2.49 -8.19 6.87
CA ASP A 129 -3.06 -8.92 5.74
C ASP A 129 -4.16 -8.08 5.07
N LEU A 130 -3.95 -7.73 3.80
CA LEU A 130 -4.96 -7.13 2.94
C LEU A 130 -5.50 -8.13 1.92
N PHE A 131 -4.74 -9.19 1.61
CA PHE A 131 -5.10 -10.14 0.57
C PHE A 131 -6.40 -10.89 0.91
N ASN A 132 -6.44 -11.58 2.05
CA ASN A 132 -7.60 -12.39 2.41
C ASN A 132 -8.86 -11.54 2.63
N PRO A 133 -8.82 -10.43 3.40
CA PRO A 133 -9.99 -9.58 3.57
C PRO A 133 -10.51 -8.99 2.25
N THR A 134 -9.63 -8.58 1.33
CA THR A 134 -10.07 -8.04 0.04
C THR A 134 -10.57 -9.14 -0.90
N LEU A 135 -10.00 -10.34 -0.84
CA LEU A 135 -10.51 -11.49 -1.60
C LEU A 135 -11.96 -11.79 -1.20
N THR A 136 -12.24 -11.87 0.09
CA THR A 136 -13.61 -12.05 0.63
C THR A 136 -14.51 -10.89 0.21
N LEU A 137 -14.05 -9.66 0.42
CA LEU A 137 -14.80 -8.45 0.06
C LEU A 137 -15.20 -8.43 -1.42
N PHE A 138 -14.29 -8.81 -2.33
CA PHE A 138 -14.54 -8.82 -3.77
C PHE A 138 -15.43 -9.99 -4.23
N GLN A 139 -15.47 -11.08 -3.47
CA GLN A 139 -16.35 -12.21 -3.74
C GLN A 139 -17.79 -11.95 -3.27
N GLU A 140 -17.96 -11.34 -2.12
CA GLU A 140 -19.24 -11.09 -1.48
C GLU A 140 -19.93 -9.82 -2.00
N ASN A 141 -19.16 -8.82 -2.41
CA ASN A 141 -19.72 -7.56 -2.86
C ASN A 141 -20.18 -7.65 -4.33
N LYS A 142 -21.43 -7.26 -4.56
CA LYS A 142 -22.01 -7.21 -5.91
C LYS A 142 -21.51 -6.02 -6.73
N ASN A 143 -20.98 -5.00 -6.06
CA ASN A 143 -20.50 -3.78 -6.70
C ASN A 143 -19.06 -3.92 -7.16
N GLN A 144 -18.75 -3.21 -8.23
CA GLN A 144 -17.39 -3.04 -8.68
C GLN A 144 -16.63 -2.13 -7.69
N LEU A 145 -15.56 -2.65 -7.09
CA LEU A 145 -14.70 -1.94 -6.13
C LEU A 145 -13.34 -1.57 -6.70
N THR A 146 -13.06 -2.04 -7.92
CA THR A 146 -11.84 -1.73 -8.66
C THR A 146 -12.17 -1.20 -10.04
N ILE A 147 -11.24 -0.44 -10.64
CA ILE A 147 -11.38 0.08 -12.00
C ILE A 147 -11.15 -1.02 -13.04
N ASN A 148 -10.20 -1.91 -12.77
CA ASN A 148 -9.71 -2.91 -13.73
C ASN A 148 -9.32 -4.25 -13.08
N GLY A 149 -9.85 -4.55 -11.91
CA GLY A 149 -9.51 -5.72 -11.10
C GLY A 149 -8.34 -5.50 -10.14
N ALA A 150 -7.46 -4.52 -10.40
CA ALA A 150 -6.25 -4.26 -9.62
C ALA A 150 -6.28 -2.93 -8.85
N HIS A 151 -6.80 -1.87 -9.47
CA HIS A 151 -6.78 -0.53 -8.91
C HIS A 151 -8.13 -0.20 -8.28
N LEU A 152 -8.12 0.10 -7.00
CA LEU A 152 -9.33 0.44 -6.25
C LEU A 152 -10.01 1.70 -6.81
N ASN A 153 -11.33 1.67 -6.92
CA ASN A 153 -12.13 2.88 -7.12
C ASN A 153 -12.36 3.59 -5.77
N GLU A 154 -13.16 4.64 -5.74
CA GLU A 154 -13.40 5.43 -4.53
C GLU A 154 -13.99 4.57 -3.39
N GLU A 155 -14.98 3.75 -3.68
CA GLU A 155 -15.62 2.89 -2.68
C GLU A 155 -14.69 1.77 -2.22
N GLY A 156 -13.94 1.16 -3.15
CA GLY A 156 -12.91 0.20 -2.82
C GLY A 156 -11.85 0.78 -1.89
N ASN A 157 -11.37 2.00 -2.17
CA ASN A 157 -10.42 2.69 -1.29
C ASN A 157 -11.01 2.92 0.11
N ARG A 158 -12.27 3.30 0.22
CA ARG A 158 -12.96 3.49 1.50
C ARG A 158 -13.00 2.20 2.32
N LEU A 159 -13.43 1.12 1.71
CA LEU A 159 -13.55 -0.19 2.39
C LEU A 159 -12.19 -0.76 2.78
N VAL A 160 -11.17 -0.65 1.92
CA VAL A 160 -9.81 -1.09 2.26
C VAL A 160 -9.21 -0.22 3.36
N ALA A 161 -9.48 1.08 3.38
CA ALA A 161 -9.04 1.95 4.48
C ALA A 161 -9.66 1.53 5.83
N GLU A 162 -10.91 1.07 5.85
CA GLU A 162 -11.56 0.52 7.05
C GLU A 162 -10.88 -0.78 7.51
N ILE A 163 -10.51 -1.67 6.58
CA ILE A 163 -9.74 -2.88 6.90
C ILE A 163 -8.41 -2.51 7.55
N ILE A 164 -7.67 -1.56 6.96
CA ILE A 164 -6.38 -1.08 7.51
C ILE A 164 -6.57 -0.46 8.90
N ALA A 165 -7.55 0.41 9.05
CA ALA A 165 -7.81 1.08 10.32
C ALA A 165 -8.19 0.09 11.43
N LYS A 166 -9.04 -0.90 11.13
CA LYS A 166 -9.41 -1.96 12.06
C LYS A 166 -8.19 -2.79 12.48
N ALA A 167 -7.34 -3.16 11.53
CA ALA A 167 -6.13 -3.95 11.81
C ALA A 167 -5.14 -3.18 12.71
N LEU A 168 -4.89 -1.90 12.41
CA LEU A 168 -3.89 -1.10 13.11
C LEU A 168 -4.37 -0.51 14.43
N LEU A 169 -5.62 -0.07 14.49
CA LEU A 169 -6.17 0.65 15.64
C LEU A 169 -6.98 -0.26 16.56
N LYS A 170 -7.29 -1.48 16.10
CA LYS A 170 -8.16 -2.43 16.83
C LYS A 170 -9.51 -1.81 17.25
N LYS A 171 -9.98 -0.86 16.43
CA LYS A 171 -11.22 -0.13 16.65
C LYS A 171 -12.01 -0.08 15.34
N GLU A 172 -13.33 -0.09 15.46
CA GLU A 172 -14.18 0.20 14.32
C GLU A 172 -14.10 1.68 13.98
N VAL A 173 -14.05 1.97 12.68
CA VAL A 173 -14.10 3.34 12.17
C VAL A 173 -15.56 3.73 12.06
N LEU A 174 -16.03 4.48 13.04
CA LEU A 174 -17.39 5.03 12.99
C LEU A 174 -17.42 6.21 12.02
N GLY A 175 -18.18 6.08 10.96
CA GLY A 175 -18.49 7.21 10.09
C GLY A 175 -19.34 8.25 10.84
N SER A 176 -18.98 9.53 10.75
CA SER A 176 -19.81 10.61 11.27
C SER A 176 -20.01 11.69 10.21
N PRO A 177 -21.13 12.46 10.26
CA PRO A 177 -21.35 13.57 9.33
C PRO A 177 -20.24 14.62 9.36
N SER A 178 -19.61 14.85 10.51
CA SER A 178 -18.46 15.75 10.64
C SER A 178 -17.23 15.23 9.89
N LEU A 179 -17.00 13.92 9.87
CA LEU A 179 -15.92 13.31 9.10
C LEU A 179 -16.15 13.46 7.59
N GLN A 180 -17.39 13.47 7.11
CA GLN A 180 -17.69 13.68 5.70
C GLN A 180 -17.29 15.09 5.24
N LYS A 181 -17.57 16.12 6.05
CA LYS A 181 -17.15 17.50 5.76
C LYS A 181 -15.63 17.63 5.73
N ILE A 182 -14.94 17.04 6.69
CA ILE A 182 -13.47 17.02 6.73
C ILE A 182 -12.92 16.29 5.50
N ARG A 183 -13.50 15.16 5.13
CA ARG A 183 -13.11 14.40 3.92
C ARG A 183 -13.26 15.26 2.66
N GLN A 184 -14.37 15.99 2.51
CA GLN A 184 -14.57 16.87 1.35
C GLN A 184 -13.50 17.95 1.30
N SER A 185 -13.22 18.64 2.41
CA SER A 185 -12.17 19.65 2.48
C SER A 185 -10.78 19.10 2.15
N ILE A 186 -10.48 17.85 2.57
CA ILE A 186 -9.23 17.17 2.22
C ILE A 186 -9.18 16.87 0.72
N ARG A 187 -10.28 16.43 0.12
CA ARG A 187 -10.36 16.17 -1.32
C ARG A 187 -10.14 17.44 -2.13
N ASP A 188 -10.79 18.53 -1.78
CA ASP A 188 -10.64 19.82 -2.45
C ASP A 188 -9.20 20.33 -2.35
N LYS A 189 -8.60 20.24 -1.17
CA LYS A 189 -7.18 20.57 -0.98
C LYS A 189 -6.28 19.66 -1.83
N ASN A 190 -6.52 18.36 -1.85
CA ASN A 190 -5.70 17.41 -2.60
C ASN A 190 -5.85 17.62 -4.11
N TRP A 191 -7.06 17.91 -4.59
CA TRP A 191 -7.32 18.26 -5.98
C TRP A 191 -6.54 19.51 -6.41
N SER A 192 -6.62 20.59 -5.62
CA SER A 192 -5.89 21.84 -5.88
C SER A 192 -4.38 21.63 -5.87
N TRP A 193 -3.88 20.85 -4.89
CA TRP A 193 -2.46 20.52 -4.78
C TRP A 193 -1.98 19.67 -5.95
N HIS A 194 -2.75 18.63 -6.33
CA HIS A 194 -2.42 17.75 -7.44
C HIS A 194 -2.33 18.54 -8.75
N ASN A 195 -3.35 19.35 -9.06
CA ASN A 195 -3.36 20.14 -10.30
C ASN A 195 -2.22 21.16 -10.37
N ARG A 196 -1.77 21.66 -9.22
CA ARG A 196 -0.66 22.62 -9.19
C ARG A 196 0.72 21.97 -9.29
N TYR A 197 0.91 20.80 -8.69
CA TYR A 197 2.24 20.23 -8.48
C TYR A 197 2.46 18.85 -9.09
N ARG A 198 1.41 18.18 -9.53
CA ARG A 198 1.47 16.82 -10.03
C ARG A 198 0.83 16.60 -11.39
N ALA A 199 -0.07 17.47 -11.80
CA ALA A 199 -0.65 17.43 -13.16
C ALA A 199 0.30 18.13 -14.12
N THR A 200 1.41 17.48 -14.41
CA THR A 200 2.43 18.13 -15.24
C THR A 200 2.37 17.69 -16.66
N ASP A 201 1.71 16.61 -16.92
CA ASP A 201 2.15 15.92 -18.10
C ASP A 201 0.99 15.34 -18.77
N GLY A 202 0.34 16.24 -19.37
CA GLY A 202 -0.55 15.80 -20.42
C GLY A 202 0.13 14.81 -21.34
#